data_5ad04eb71353ba5931b97bc7b0c0eed3
#
_entry.id   5ad04eb71353ba5931b97bc7b0c0eed3
#
_cell.length_a   1.000
_cell.length_b   1.000
_cell.length_c   1.000
_cell.angle_alpha   90.00
_cell.angle_beta   90.00
_cell.angle_gamma   90.00
#
_symmetry.space_group_name_H-M   'P 1'
#
loop_
_entity.id
_entity.type
_entity.pdbx_description
1 polymer ?
#
loop_
_entity_poly.entity_id
_entity_poly.type
_entity_poly.pdbx_seq_one_letter_code
_entity_poly.pdbx_strand_id
1 'polypeptide(L)'
;MTHSASGTINYVGAMRERPRFHANDHSRDMLALEPHSVTVIDARSLLERPTLRREGIELVQHTSAVTDFRDKATVVTVHRSEIERLVGELSGADRVVVASPGVLRFGERSPESGKLDNSLPARFVHVDVSNPTAAAFAERSRPNDTRAHIRRFAHYNVWRVLTPPPQDVPLAVCDARSVAAEDLVPADAVFDQRDAPEWSFEALVVRHNPAHRWLYFSNMTRDEVIVFKTNDSDPSEPTRVPHSAFDDAACPPGVTPRASIEMRAIAYWLS
;
A
#
# COMPACT_ATOMS: atom_id res chain seq x y z
N MET A 1 22.79 -14.78 7.50
CA MET A 1 22.88 -14.31 6.10
C MET A 1 21.59 -13.62 5.76
N THR A 2 21.64 -12.45 5.13
CA THR A 2 20.43 -11.75 4.67
C THR A 2 19.93 -12.43 3.41
N HIS A 3 18.66 -12.84 3.40
CA HIS A 3 18.01 -13.43 2.23
C HIS A 3 17.40 -12.30 1.37
N SER A 4 17.42 -12.47 0.06
CA SER A 4 16.85 -11.51 -0.88
C SER A 4 16.32 -12.21 -2.13
N ALA A 5 15.32 -11.61 -2.74
CA ALA A 5 14.86 -11.94 -4.09
C ALA A 5 15.42 -10.92 -5.08
N SER A 6 15.59 -11.33 -6.33
CA SER A 6 15.79 -10.40 -7.44
C SER A 6 14.45 -10.20 -8.12
N GLY A 7 14.03 -8.95 -8.28
CA GLY A 7 12.76 -8.61 -8.92
C GLY A 7 12.90 -7.47 -9.90
N THR A 8 11.96 -7.39 -10.83
CA THR A 8 11.81 -6.22 -11.71
C THR A 8 10.75 -5.31 -11.13
N ILE A 9 11.10 -4.05 -10.93
CA ILE A 9 10.19 -3.01 -10.45
C ILE A 9 10.13 -1.90 -11.51
N ASN A 10 8.92 -1.48 -11.87
CA ASN A 10 8.71 -0.43 -12.86
C ASN A 10 8.64 0.94 -12.19
N TYR A 11 9.57 1.80 -12.53
CA TYR A 11 9.62 3.20 -12.11
C TYR A 11 9.05 4.11 -13.21
N VAL A 12 8.73 5.34 -12.86
CA VAL A 12 8.38 6.33 -13.87
C VAL A 12 9.66 6.96 -14.43
N GLY A 13 9.80 6.97 -15.76
CA GLY A 13 10.85 7.66 -16.48
C GLY A 13 10.58 9.15 -16.64
N ALA A 14 11.42 9.81 -17.43
CA ALA A 14 11.25 11.23 -17.75
C ALA A 14 10.01 11.43 -18.63
N MET A 15 9.10 12.31 -18.20
CA MET A 15 7.88 12.66 -18.94
C MET A 15 7.77 14.17 -19.07
N ARG A 16 7.18 14.64 -20.19
CA ARG A 16 6.82 16.06 -20.39
C ARG A 16 5.45 16.37 -19.81
N GLU A 17 4.53 15.42 -19.92
CA GLU A 17 3.17 15.53 -19.41
C GLU A 17 3.09 14.95 -18.00
N ARG A 18 2.07 15.40 -17.27
CA ARG A 18 1.80 14.90 -15.94
C ARG A 18 1.43 13.42 -15.99
N PRO A 19 2.08 12.54 -15.23
CA PRO A 19 1.72 11.13 -15.13
C PRO A 19 0.26 10.94 -14.71
N ARG A 20 -0.38 9.96 -15.30
CA ARG A 20 -1.77 9.59 -14.99
C ARG A 20 -1.93 8.08 -15.08
N PHE A 21 -2.67 7.50 -14.13
CA PHE A 21 -3.01 6.08 -14.16
C PHE A 21 -4.46 5.86 -13.74
N HIS A 22 -5.07 4.80 -14.27
CA HIS A 22 -6.45 4.43 -14.07
C HIS A 22 -6.57 3.18 -13.20
N ALA A 23 -7.61 3.12 -12.38
CA ALA A 23 -7.82 1.99 -11.48
C ALA A 23 -8.25 0.72 -12.22
N ASN A 24 -8.90 0.84 -13.39
CA ASN A 24 -9.45 -0.26 -14.16
C ASN A 24 -8.92 -0.31 -15.60
N ASP A 25 -9.02 0.78 -16.34
CA ASP A 25 -8.63 0.82 -17.76
C ASP A 25 -7.18 1.31 -17.94
N HIS A 26 -6.22 0.39 -17.75
CA HIS A 26 -4.80 0.69 -17.91
C HIS A 26 -4.39 1.06 -19.35
N SER A 27 -5.26 0.84 -20.35
CA SER A 27 -4.98 1.29 -21.73
C SER A 27 -4.98 2.82 -21.87
N ARG A 28 -5.57 3.52 -20.89
CA ARG A 28 -5.62 4.98 -20.78
C ARG A 28 -4.48 5.58 -19.95
N ASP A 29 -3.60 4.73 -19.40
CA ASP A 29 -2.49 5.19 -18.57
C ASP A 29 -1.49 6.02 -19.39
N MET A 30 -1.06 7.11 -18.77
CA MET A 30 0.00 7.98 -19.29
C MET A 30 1.19 7.87 -18.34
N LEU A 31 1.88 6.73 -18.42
CA LEU A 31 3.05 6.41 -17.62
C LEU A 31 4.18 5.93 -18.55
N ALA A 32 5.30 6.65 -18.56
CA ALA A 32 6.53 6.15 -19.17
C ALA A 32 7.22 5.22 -18.17
N LEU A 33 6.87 3.95 -18.18
CA LEU A 33 7.43 2.98 -17.23
C LEU A 33 8.78 2.45 -17.71
N GLU A 34 9.76 2.50 -16.80
CA GLU A 34 11.10 1.97 -16.99
C GLU A 34 11.31 0.80 -16.02
N PRO A 35 11.50 -0.45 -16.52
CA PRO A 35 11.77 -1.60 -15.69
C PRO A 35 13.22 -1.58 -15.17
N HIS A 36 13.38 -1.73 -13.87
CA HIS A 36 14.70 -1.83 -13.23
C HIS A 36 14.80 -3.14 -12.44
N SER A 37 15.90 -3.86 -12.64
CA SER A 37 16.22 -5.01 -11.80
C SER A 37 16.73 -4.50 -10.45
N VAL A 38 16.08 -4.93 -9.37
CA VAL A 38 16.38 -4.53 -8.01
C VAL A 38 16.55 -5.73 -7.10
N THR A 39 17.35 -5.57 -6.05
CA THR A 39 17.39 -6.52 -4.94
C THR A 39 16.30 -6.18 -3.94
N VAL A 40 15.38 -7.12 -3.71
CA VAL A 40 14.31 -6.98 -2.72
C VAL A 40 14.68 -7.85 -1.51
N ILE A 41 15.01 -7.21 -0.40
CA ILE A 41 15.49 -7.88 0.81
C ILE A 41 14.32 -8.53 1.54
N ASP A 42 14.46 -9.79 1.93
CA ASP A 42 13.52 -10.41 2.84
C ASP A 42 13.70 -9.83 4.26
N ALA A 43 12.75 -9.01 4.67
CA ALA A 43 12.79 -8.32 5.95
C ALA A 43 12.73 -9.26 7.16
N ARG A 44 12.28 -10.52 6.95
CA ARG A 44 12.35 -11.55 8.00
C ARG A 44 13.77 -11.95 8.35
N SER A 45 14.71 -11.80 7.41
CA SER A 45 16.12 -12.15 7.59
C SER A 45 16.96 -11.03 8.20
N LEU A 46 16.40 -9.84 8.39
CA LEU A 46 17.11 -8.73 8.99
C LEU A 46 17.28 -8.93 10.49
N LEU A 47 18.45 -8.56 11.02
CA LEU A 47 18.74 -8.57 12.45
C LEU A 47 17.78 -7.64 13.21
N GLU A 48 17.57 -6.45 12.67
CA GLU A 48 16.57 -5.51 13.17
C GLU A 48 15.42 -5.43 12.18
N ARG A 49 14.25 -5.86 12.60
CA ARG A 49 13.04 -5.79 11.78
C ARG A 49 12.62 -4.34 11.54
N PRO A 50 12.06 -4.03 10.37
CA PRO A 50 11.54 -2.69 10.12
C PRO A 50 10.38 -2.37 11.06
N THR A 51 10.25 -1.08 11.37
CA THR A 51 9.20 -0.54 12.23
C THR A 51 8.53 0.67 11.59
N LEU A 52 7.30 0.98 12.00
CA LEU A 52 6.57 2.17 11.53
C LEU A 52 7.29 3.47 11.84
N ARG A 53 8.09 3.49 12.92
CA ARG A 53 8.82 4.70 13.36
C ARG A 53 10.16 4.90 12.66
N ARG A 54 10.73 3.86 12.07
CA ARG A 54 12.06 3.93 11.46
C ARG A 54 12.02 3.84 9.95
N GLU A 55 11.46 2.77 9.41
CA GLU A 55 11.31 2.53 7.95
C GLU A 55 9.95 2.98 7.40
N GLY A 56 8.99 3.21 8.29
CA GLY A 56 7.60 3.43 7.94
C GLY A 56 6.82 2.14 7.64
N ILE A 57 7.38 0.97 7.97
CA ILE A 57 6.89 -0.36 7.60
C ILE A 57 6.97 -1.28 8.81
N GLU A 58 5.94 -2.11 9.02
CA GLU A 58 5.96 -3.13 10.07
C GLU A 58 5.16 -4.37 9.66
N LEU A 59 5.69 -5.58 9.95
CA LEU A 59 4.96 -6.83 9.84
C LEU A 59 4.36 -7.18 11.19
N VAL A 60 3.05 -7.38 11.23
CA VAL A 60 2.31 -7.63 12.46
C VAL A 60 1.54 -8.95 12.38
N GLN A 61 1.56 -9.73 13.46
CA GLN A 61 0.65 -10.87 13.63
C GLN A 61 -0.75 -10.33 13.94
N HIS A 62 -1.70 -10.68 13.10
CA HIS A 62 -3.07 -10.20 13.23
C HIS A 62 -4.06 -11.20 12.62
N THR A 63 -4.70 -12.00 13.45
CA THR A 63 -5.77 -12.91 13.04
C THR A 63 -7.07 -12.13 12.91
N SER A 64 -7.76 -12.28 11.78
CA SER A 64 -9.06 -11.65 11.53
C SER A 64 -10.19 -12.65 11.77
N ALA A 65 -11.30 -12.18 12.33
CA ALA A 65 -12.52 -12.94 12.43
C ALA A 65 -13.27 -13.11 11.08
N VAL A 66 -12.83 -12.37 10.04
CA VAL A 66 -13.39 -12.50 8.70
C VAL A 66 -12.90 -13.78 8.04
N THR A 67 -13.80 -14.67 7.67
CA THR A 67 -13.50 -15.94 7.00
C THR A 67 -13.49 -15.79 5.48
N ASP A 68 -14.40 -14.96 4.93
CA ASP A 68 -14.46 -14.64 3.50
C ASP A 68 -14.36 -13.13 3.29
N PHE A 69 -13.21 -12.68 2.77
CA PHE A 69 -12.98 -11.26 2.45
C PHE A 69 -13.68 -10.78 1.17
N ARG A 70 -14.41 -11.64 0.44
CA ARG A 70 -15.29 -11.24 -0.65
C ARG A 70 -16.64 -10.75 -0.14
N ASP A 71 -17.03 -11.14 1.07
CA ASP A 71 -18.19 -10.60 1.75
C ASP A 71 -17.94 -9.15 2.20
N LYS A 72 -18.32 -8.22 1.33
CA LYS A 72 -18.16 -6.78 1.57
C LYS A 72 -18.82 -6.32 2.87
N ALA A 73 -19.97 -6.92 3.24
CA ALA A 73 -20.67 -6.55 4.45
C ALA A 73 -19.86 -6.92 5.70
N THR A 74 -19.32 -8.12 5.75
CA THR A 74 -18.44 -8.57 6.85
C THR A 74 -17.13 -7.79 6.87
N VAL A 75 -16.52 -7.46 5.72
CA VAL A 75 -15.34 -6.62 5.66
C VAL A 75 -15.61 -5.22 6.25
N VAL A 76 -16.74 -4.60 5.90
CA VAL A 76 -17.08 -3.26 6.39
C VAL A 76 -17.47 -3.26 7.86
N THR A 77 -18.10 -4.31 8.37
CA THR A 77 -18.58 -4.35 9.77
C THR A 77 -17.56 -4.92 10.74
N VAL A 78 -16.82 -5.96 10.35
CA VAL A 78 -15.87 -6.66 11.23
C VAL A 78 -14.44 -6.19 10.96
N HIS A 79 -13.95 -6.36 9.71
CA HIS A 79 -12.54 -6.09 9.41
C HIS A 79 -12.17 -4.62 9.58
N ARG A 80 -13.08 -3.69 9.26
CA ARG A 80 -12.86 -2.26 9.52
C ARG A 80 -12.51 -2.00 10.98
N SER A 81 -13.31 -2.52 11.92
CA SER A 81 -13.08 -2.32 13.36
C SER A 81 -11.80 -2.99 13.86
N GLU A 82 -11.44 -4.15 13.28
CA GLU A 82 -10.17 -4.80 13.56
C GLU A 82 -8.99 -3.91 13.14
N ILE A 83 -9.04 -3.30 11.96
CA ILE A 83 -7.98 -2.45 11.43
C ILE A 83 -7.91 -1.11 12.18
N GLU A 84 -9.04 -0.51 12.54
CA GLU A 84 -9.07 0.71 13.36
C GLU A 84 -8.39 0.48 14.72
N ARG A 85 -8.66 -0.65 15.38
CA ARG A 85 -8.00 -1.04 16.62
C ARG A 85 -6.51 -1.29 16.42
N LEU A 86 -6.13 -2.10 15.42
CA LEU A 86 -4.74 -2.43 15.14
C LEU A 86 -3.90 -1.18 14.89
N VAL A 87 -4.37 -0.29 14.01
CA VAL A 87 -3.64 0.95 13.72
C VAL A 87 -3.60 1.88 14.93
N GLY A 88 -4.65 1.91 15.74
CA GLY A 88 -4.69 2.65 17.00
C GLY A 88 -3.62 2.17 17.98
N GLU A 89 -3.51 0.85 18.18
CA GLU A 89 -2.52 0.24 19.06
C GLU A 89 -1.08 0.49 18.58
N LEU A 90 -0.83 0.37 17.28
CA LEU A 90 0.51 0.56 16.70
C LEU A 90 0.95 2.03 16.67
N SER A 91 0.03 2.93 16.39
CA SER A 91 0.34 4.37 16.21
C SER A 91 0.29 5.17 17.51
N GLY A 92 -0.50 4.71 18.49
CA GLY A 92 -0.82 5.49 19.68
C GLY A 92 -1.70 6.71 19.39
N ALA A 93 -2.45 6.69 18.30
CA ALA A 93 -3.35 7.77 17.91
C ALA A 93 -4.62 7.79 18.79
N ASP A 94 -5.18 8.98 18.99
CA ASP A 94 -6.40 9.17 19.77
C ASP A 94 -7.63 8.66 19.04
N ARG A 95 -7.63 8.71 17.71
CA ARG A 95 -8.70 8.20 16.83
C ARG A 95 -8.10 7.60 15.56
N VAL A 96 -8.75 6.56 15.07
CA VAL A 96 -8.46 5.96 13.76
C VAL A 96 -9.76 5.79 12.99
N VAL A 97 -9.73 6.12 11.71
CA VAL A 97 -10.86 5.94 10.79
C VAL A 97 -10.38 5.15 9.58
N VAL A 98 -11.02 4.03 9.29
CA VAL A 98 -10.79 3.32 8.03
C VAL A 98 -11.58 4.02 6.93
N ALA A 99 -10.85 4.63 6.00
CA ALA A 99 -11.40 5.49 4.95
C ALA A 99 -11.80 4.74 3.66
N SER A 100 -11.51 3.44 3.56
CA SER A 100 -11.80 2.64 2.36
C SER A 100 -12.64 1.40 2.69
N PRO A 101 -13.43 0.91 1.73
CA PRO A 101 -14.23 -0.33 1.91
C PRO A 101 -13.40 -1.61 1.87
N GLY A 102 -12.08 -1.53 1.67
CA GLY A 102 -11.20 -2.65 1.37
C GLY A 102 -11.06 -2.89 -0.14
N VAL A 103 -9.82 -3.05 -0.59
CA VAL A 103 -9.49 -3.29 -2.00
C VAL A 103 -8.93 -4.70 -2.14
N LEU A 104 -9.70 -5.58 -2.81
CA LEU A 104 -9.25 -6.92 -3.16
C LEU A 104 -8.42 -6.87 -4.43
N ARG A 105 -7.24 -7.51 -4.41
CA ARG A 105 -6.39 -7.62 -5.59
C ARG A 105 -6.01 -9.08 -5.84
N PHE A 106 -6.00 -9.44 -7.11
CA PHE A 106 -5.71 -10.81 -7.57
C PHE A 106 -4.56 -10.77 -8.55
N GLY A 107 -3.58 -11.65 -8.35
CA GLY A 107 -2.48 -11.83 -9.32
C GLY A 107 -3.03 -12.17 -10.72
N GLU A 108 -2.30 -11.80 -11.75
CA GLU A 108 -2.76 -11.88 -13.16
C GLU A 108 -3.12 -13.32 -13.59
N ARG A 109 -2.50 -14.33 -12.95
CA ARG A 109 -2.80 -15.75 -13.19
C ARG A 109 -4.10 -16.23 -12.51
N SER A 110 -4.67 -15.41 -11.62
CA SER A 110 -5.92 -15.76 -10.93
C SER A 110 -7.11 -15.70 -11.89
N PRO A 111 -8.06 -16.64 -11.82
CA PRO A 111 -9.31 -16.55 -12.58
C PRO A 111 -10.16 -15.34 -12.16
N GLU A 112 -9.88 -14.73 -11.01
CA GLU A 112 -10.58 -13.53 -10.51
C GLU A 112 -9.91 -12.21 -10.95
N SER A 113 -8.78 -12.29 -11.63
CA SER A 113 -8.02 -11.13 -12.11
C SER A 113 -8.87 -10.24 -13.00
N GLY A 114 -8.93 -8.94 -12.72
CA GLY A 114 -9.66 -7.95 -13.51
C GLY A 114 -11.20 -8.04 -13.46
N LYS A 115 -11.78 -8.93 -12.62
CA LYS A 115 -13.24 -9.07 -12.53
C LYS A 115 -13.90 -8.05 -11.61
N LEU A 116 -13.19 -7.56 -10.62
CA LEU A 116 -13.65 -6.53 -9.70
C LEU A 116 -12.99 -5.20 -10.03
N ASP A 117 -13.63 -4.11 -9.60
CA ASP A 117 -13.03 -2.78 -9.70
C ASP A 117 -11.70 -2.71 -8.95
N ASN A 118 -10.69 -2.11 -9.59
CA ASN A 118 -9.35 -1.91 -9.04
C ASN A 118 -8.70 -3.19 -8.49
N SER A 119 -8.90 -4.33 -9.17
CA SER A 119 -8.52 -5.64 -8.64
C SER A 119 -7.21 -6.20 -9.19
N LEU A 120 -6.53 -5.50 -10.10
CA LEU A 120 -5.20 -5.87 -10.57
C LEU A 120 -4.11 -5.36 -9.62
N PRO A 121 -3.00 -6.09 -9.46
CA PRO A 121 -1.84 -5.59 -8.73
C PRO A 121 -1.25 -4.35 -9.41
N ALA A 122 -0.92 -3.32 -8.64
CA ALA A 122 -0.18 -2.20 -9.18
C ALA A 122 1.27 -2.62 -9.44
N ARG A 123 1.66 -2.61 -10.73
CA ARG A 123 2.98 -3.06 -11.22
C ARG A 123 3.96 -1.91 -11.44
N PHE A 124 3.71 -0.76 -10.85
CA PHE A 124 4.60 0.39 -10.87
C PHE A 124 4.74 0.99 -9.47
N VAL A 125 5.86 1.66 -9.25
CA VAL A 125 6.15 2.27 -7.94
C VAL A 125 5.30 3.50 -7.73
N HIS A 126 4.54 3.51 -6.63
CA HIS A 126 3.71 4.64 -6.26
C HIS A 126 3.62 4.82 -4.73
N VAL A 127 3.16 5.99 -4.35
CA VAL A 127 2.64 6.30 -3.02
C VAL A 127 1.20 6.78 -3.21
N ASP A 128 0.28 6.23 -2.45
CA ASP A 128 -1.16 6.41 -2.69
C ASP A 128 -1.62 7.87 -2.70
N VAL A 129 -1.02 8.72 -1.89
CA VAL A 129 -1.48 10.11 -1.72
C VAL A 129 -0.30 11.09 -1.69
N SER A 130 -0.48 12.25 -2.29
CA SER A 130 0.39 13.41 -2.07
C SER A 130 0.04 14.11 -0.75
N ASN A 131 0.88 15.05 -0.29
CA ASN A 131 0.59 15.81 0.93
C ASN A 131 -0.75 16.59 0.86
N PRO A 132 -1.06 17.32 -0.25
CA PRO A 132 -2.36 17.99 -0.38
C PRO A 132 -3.54 17.02 -0.34
N THR A 133 -3.43 15.87 -1.02
CA THR A 133 -4.48 14.84 -1.02
C THR A 133 -4.65 14.22 0.36
N ALA A 134 -3.56 13.92 1.05
CA ALA A 134 -3.60 13.38 2.40
C ALA A 134 -4.30 14.33 3.37
N ALA A 135 -3.98 15.62 3.32
CA ALA A 135 -4.65 16.63 4.14
C ALA A 135 -6.15 16.75 3.83
N ALA A 136 -6.51 16.75 2.54
CA ALA A 136 -7.91 16.80 2.13
C ALA A 136 -8.71 15.55 2.56
N PHE A 137 -8.09 14.37 2.49
CA PHE A 137 -8.73 13.13 2.94
C PHE A 137 -8.86 13.09 4.46
N ALA A 138 -7.85 13.55 5.20
CA ALA A 138 -7.91 13.63 6.65
C ALA A 138 -9.02 14.58 7.11
N GLU A 139 -9.19 15.74 6.47
CA GLU A 139 -10.28 16.66 6.82
C GLU A 139 -11.65 16.07 6.47
N ARG A 140 -11.80 15.46 5.30
CA ARG A 140 -13.08 14.83 4.87
C ARG A 140 -13.49 13.67 5.75
N SER A 141 -12.53 12.90 6.27
CA SER A 141 -12.75 11.71 7.11
C SER A 141 -12.67 12.01 8.60
N ARG A 142 -12.62 13.30 8.98
CA ARG A 142 -12.52 13.73 10.36
C ARG A 142 -13.67 13.15 11.20
N PRO A 143 -13.39 12.55 12.37
CA PRO A 143 -14.43 12.06 13.25
C PRO A 143 -15.39 13.18 13.70
N ASN A 144 -16.69 12.97 13.52
CA ASN A 144 -17.74 13.98 13.82
C ASN A 144 -17.90 14.25 15.32
N ASP A 145 -17.45 13.34 16.18
CA ASP A 145 -17.54 13.41 17.62
C ASP A 145 -16.45 14.25 18.30
N THR A 146 -15.47 14.70 17.52
CA THR A 146 -14.36 15.48 18.06
C THR A 146 -14.45 16.96 17.69
N ARG A 147 -14.47 17.81 18.76
CA ARG A 147 -14.26 19.26 18.66
C ARG A 147 -12.78 19.62 18.87
N ALA A 148 -11.96 18.66 19.25
CA ALA A 148 -10.54 18.86 19.51
C ALA A 148 -9.79 19.24 18.23
N HIS A 149 -8.73 19.99 18.38
CA HIS A 149 -7.85 20.33 17.27
C HIS A 149 -7.03 19.11 16.86
N ILE A 150 -6.94 18.84 15.55
CA ILE A 150 -6.05 17.80 15.00
C ILE A 150 -4.64 18.39 14.94
N ARG A 151 -3.76 17.91 15.81
CA ARG A 151 -2.34 18.32 15.83
C ARG A 151 -1.47 17.54 14.85
N ARG A 152 -1.87 16.31 14.52
CA ARG A 152 -1.19 15.40 13.57
C ARG A 152 -2.19 14.43 12.99
N PHE A 153 -1.99 14.05 11.73
CA PHE A 153 -2.64 12.91 11.10
C PHE A 153 -1.62 12.10 10.31
N ALA A 154 -1.89 10.79 10.17
CA ALA A 154 -1.08 9.91 9.33
C ALA A 154 -1.96 8.90 8.59
N HIS A 155 -1.59 8.59 7.35
CA HIS A 155 -2.25 7.61 6.51
C HIS A 155 -1.48 6.30 6.54
N TYR A 156 -2.20 5.21 6.76
CA TYR A 156 -1.67 3.86 6.83
C TYR A 156 -2.39 2.96 5.83
N ASN A 157 -1.62 2.12 5.15
CA ASN A 157 -2.14 0.95 4.47
C ASN A 157 -1.90 -0.27 5.35
N VAL A 158 -2.93 -1.13 5.44
CA VAL A 158 -2.85 -2.45 6.07
C VAL A 158 -3.11 -3.47 4.99
N TRP A 159 -2.06 -4.16 4.56
CA TRP A 159 -2.09 -5.13 3.48
C TRP A 159 -2.01 -6.56 4.02
N ARG A 160 -2.94 -7.42 3.62
CA ARG A 160 -3.05 -8.82 4.00
C ARG A 160 -3.07 -9.71 2.78
N VAL A 161 -2.24 -10.77 2.78
CA VAL A 161 -2.36 -11.86 1.82
C VAL A 161 -3.49 -12.80 2.23
N LEU A 162 -4.23 -13.33 1.25
CA LEU A 162 -5.36 -14.23 1.47
C LEU A 162 -5.08 -15.66 0.98
N THR A 163 -4.03 -15.85 0.21
CA THR A 163 -3.59 -17.15 -0.33
C THR A 163 -2.44 -17.72 0.50
N PRO A 164 -2.29 -19.05 0.56
CA PRO A 164 -1.19 -19.67 1.27
C PRO A 164 0.17 -19.31 0.65
N PRO A 165 1.25 -19.37 1.45
CA PRO A 165 2.61 -19.22 0.93
C PRO A 165 3.05 -20.41 0.06
N PRO A 166 4.08 -20.20 -0.81
CA PRO A 166 4.69 -18.91 -1.12
C PRO A 166 3.83 -18.09 -2.10
N GLN A 167 3.97 -16.77 -2.08
CA GLN A 167 3.28 -15.88 -2.99
C GLN A 167 4.08 -15.69 -4.28
N ASP A 168 3.41 -15.81 -5.42
CA ASP A 168 3.99 -15.58 -6.76
C ASP A 168 4.22 -14.09 -7.05
N VAL A 169 3.37 -13.22 -6.50
CA VAL A 169 3.38 -11.78 -6.72
C VAL A 169 3.32 -11.06 -5.36
N PRO A 170 4.41 -11.10 -4.56
CA PRO A 170 4.44 -10.42 -3.27
C PRO A 170 4.40 -8.89 -3.40
N LEU A 171 4.17 -8.20 -2.28
CA LEU A 171 4.28 -6.76 -2.17
C LEU A 171 5.70 -6.38 -1.79
N ALA A 172 6.35 -5.55 -2.62
CA ALA A 172 7.56 -4.83 -2.26
C ALA A 172 7.21 -3.47 -1.66
N VAL A 173 7.87 -3.12 -0.55
CA VAL A 173 7.75 -1.85 0.15
C VAL A 173 9.14 -1.21 0.28
N CYS A 174 9.26 0.08 0.01
CA CYS A 174 10.54 0.78 0.06
C CYS A 174 10.74 1.44 1.42
N ASP A 175 11.91 1.24 2.02
CA ASP A 175 12.32 1.95 3.24
C ASP A 175 12.22 3.46 3.02
N ALA A 176 11.34 4.14 3.75
CA ALA A 176 11.05 5.56 3.56
C ALA A 176 12.31 6.45 3.68
N ARG A 177 13.32 6.01 4.44
CA ARG A 177 14.58 6.74 4.63
C ARG A 177 15.47 6.75 3.39
N SER A 178 15.23 5.82 2.47
CA SER A 178 15.97 5.70 1.22
C SER A 178 15.35 6.48 0.06
N VAL A 179 14.24 7.17 0.30
CA VAL A 179 13.46 7.88 -0.72
C VAL A 179 13.72 9.38 -0.61
N ALA A 180 14.30 9.95 -1.64
CA ALA A 180 14.52 11.39 -1.71
C ALA A 180 13.27 12.13 -2.21
N ALA A 181 13.13 13.40 -1.86
CA ALA A 181 11.96 14.19 -2.28
C ALA A 181 11.88 14.35 -3.81
N GLU A 182 13.02 14.44 -4.47
CA GLU A 182 13.15 14.55 -5.93
C GLU A 182 12.79 13.28 -6.70
N ASP A 183 12.73 12.14 -6.02
CA ASP A 183 12.29 10.87 -6.61
C ASP A 183 10.77 10.84 -6.82
N LEU A 184 10.04 11.69 -6.10
CA LEU A 184 8.58 11.69 -6.05
C LEU A 184 7.98 12.63 -7.11
N VAL A 185 7.16 12.08 -7.99
CA VAL A 185 6.52 12.82 -9.09
C VAL A 185 5.00 12.83 -8.88
N PRO A 186 4.36 14.00 -8.77
CA PRO A 186 2.91 14.09 -8.70
C PRO A 186 2.23 13.46 -9.92
N ALA A 187 1.23 12.64 -9.69
CA ALA A 187 0.47 11.93 -10.70
C ALA A 187 -1.03 11.96 -10.41
N ASP A 188 -1.86 11.90 -11.46
CA ASP A 188 -3.30 11.78 -11.31
C ASP A 188 -3.67 10.29 -11.18
N ALA A 189 -4.20 9.90 -10.03
CA ALA A 189 -4.84 8.60 -9.83
C ALA A 189 -6.32 8.73 -10.20
N VAL A 190 -6.75 8.06 -11.25
CA VAL A 190 -8.11 8.15 -11.80
C VAL A 190 -8.90 6.90 -11.45
N PHE A 191 -10.07 7.08 -10.87
CA PHE A 191 -11.01 6.01 -10.53
C PHE A 191 -12.15 6.01 -11.54
N ASP A 192 -12.04 5.11 -12.50
CA ASP A 192 -12.89 4.90 -13.66
C ASP A 192 -13.83 3.70 -13.46
N GLN A 193 -14.59 3.71 -12.36
CA GLN A 193 -15.55 2.67 -12.03
C GLN A 193 -16.67 2.62 -13.06
N ARG A 194 -17.15 1.41 -13.39
CA ARG A 194 -18.15 1.20 -14.44
C ARG A 194 -19.49 1.91 -14.18
N ASP A 195 -19.91 1.98 -12.91
CA ASP A 195 -21.25 2.43 -12.53
C ASP A 195 -21.22 3.72 -11.69
N ALA A 196 -20.11 4.46 -11.70
CA ALA A 196 -19.96 5.70 -10.96
C ALA A 196 -19.24 6.77 -11.79
N PRO A 197 -19.48 8.06 -11.54
CA PRO A 197 -18.71 9.14 -12.17
C PRO A 197 -17.21 8.96 -11.94
N GLU A 198 -16.42 9.19 -12.99
CA GLU A 198 -14.96 9.22 -12.88
C GLU A 198 -14.55 10.34 -11.92
N TRP A 199 -13.61 10.02 -11.04
CA TRP A 199 -13.02 10.98 -10.11
C TRP A 199 -11.53 10.72 -9.97
N SER A 200 -10.77 11.72 -9.55
CA SER A 200 -9.33 11.61 -9.41
C SER A 200 -8.80 12.38 -8.21
N PHE A 201 -7.60 12.02 -7.81
CA PHE A 201 -6.81 12.77 -6.84
C PHE A 201 -5.32 12.67 -7.16
N GLU A 202 -4.52 13.51 -6.53
CA GLU A 202 -3.09 13.47 -6.68
C GLU A 202 -2.47 12.37 -5.82
N ALA A 203 -1.86 11.39 -6.48
CA ALA A 203 -0.95 10.41 -5.94
C ALA A 203 0.50 10.77 -6.29
N LEU A 204 1.46 9.91 -5.94
CA LEU A 204 2.84 10.07 -6.36
C LEU A 204 3.29 8.81 -7.09
N VAL A 205 3.97 8.96 -8.21
CA VAL A 205 4.78 7.91 -8.83
C VAL A 205 6.26 8.22 -8.59
N VAL A 206 7.12 7.24 -8.75
CA VAL A 206 8.49 7.34 -8.24
C VAL A 206 9.50 7.12 -9.36
N ARG A 207 10.51 7.98 -9.46
CA ARG A 207 11.67 7.80 -10.32
C ARG A 207 12.66 6.83 -9.72
N HIS A 208 13.41 6.15 -10.57
CA HIS A 208 14.46 5.25 -10.10
C HIS A 208 15.57 6.02 -9.37
N ASN A 209 15.93 5.49 -8.20
CA ASN A 209 17.11 5.90 -7.46
C ASN A 209 17.83 4.63 -6.95
N PRO A 210 19.13 4.44 -7.23
CA PRO A 210 19.85 3.25 -6.77
C PRO A 210 19.99 3.16 -5.24
N ALA A 211 19.69 4.25 -4.52
CA ALA A 211 19.67 4.26 -3.07
C ALA A 211 18.39 3.61 -2.49
N HIS A 212 17.34 3.38 -3.30
CA HIS A 212 16.11 2.78 -2.83
C HIS A 212 16.36 1.40 -2.23
N ARG A 213 15.94 1.22 -0.99
CA ARG A 213 16.07 -0.03 -0.25
C ARG A 213 14.73 -0.75 -0.21
N TRP A 214 14.59 -1.78 -1.06
CA TRP A 214 13.38 -2.57 -1.18
C TRP A 214 13.33 -3.71 -0.18
N LEU A 215 12.17 -3.88 0.44
CA LEU A 215 11.87 -4.90 1.41
C LEU A 215 10.63 -5.68 0.98
N TYR A 216 10.56 -6.95 1.33
CA TYR A 216 9.35 -7.76 1.30
C TYR A 216 9.35 -8.73 2.47
N PHE A 217 8.27 -9.44 2.68
CA PHE A 217 8.18 -10.47 3.70
C PHE A 217 7.83 -11.80 3.02
N SER A 218 8.80 -12.74 3.02
CA SER A 218 8.62 -14.05 2.41
C SER A 218 7.57 -14.86 3.16
N ASN A 219 6.91 -15.78 2.45
CA ASN A 219 6.00 -16.77 3.03
C ASN A 219 4.97 -16.19 4.01
N MET A 220 4.39 -15.06 3.67
CA MET A 220 3.34 -14.48 4.50
C MET A 220 2.13 -15.41 4.61
N THR A 221 1.61 -15.49 5.81
CA THR A 221 0.38 -16.21 6.11
C THR A 221 -0.82 -15.24 6.18
N ARG A 222 -2.03 -15.78 6.15
CA ARG A 222 -3.25 -15.01 6.31
C ARG A 222 -3.36 -14.28 7.66
N ASP A 223 -2.65 -14.77 8.68
CA ASP A 223 -2.63 -14.17 10.02
C ASP A 223 -1.53 -13.12 10.20
N GLU A 224 -0.98 -12.63 9.10
CA GLU A 224 -0.01 -11.55 9.09
C GLU A 224 -0.49 -10.40 8.22
N VAL A 225 -0.14 -9.19 8.61
CA VAL A 225 -0.37 -7.97 7.83
C VAL A 225 0.90 -7.13 7.74
N ILE A 226 1.12 -6.53 6.58
CA ILE A 226 2.09 -5.44 6.44
C ILE A 226 1.34 -4.14 6.70
N VAL A 227 1.79 -3.38 7.70
CA VAL A 227 1.33 -2.02 7.95
C VAL A 227 2.40 -1.05 7.48
N PHE A 228 2.04 -0.08 6.66
CA PHE A 228 3.00 0.92 6.19
C PHE A 228 2.37 2.30 6.02
N LYS A 229 3.21 3.34 6.16
CA LYS A 229 2.78 4.73 6.05
C LYS A 229 2.80 5.20 4.60
N THR A 230 1.71 5.80 4.16
CA THR A 230 1.64 6.48 2.86
C THR A 230 1.70 8.00 3.00
N ASN A 231 1.42 8.53 4.19
CA ASN A 231 1.65 9.93 4.55
C ASN A 231 1.71 10.09 6.07
N ASP A 232 2.45 11.10 6.52
CA ASP A 232 2.43 11.58 7.89
C ASP A 232 2.58 13.10 7.87
N SER A 233 1.74 13.82 8.60
CA SER A 233 1.80 15.28 8.70
C SER A 233 2.91 15.79 9.60
N ASP A 234 3.52 14.91 10.40
CA ASP A 234 4.72 15.20 11.18
C ASP A 234 5.98 14.90 10.35
N PRO A 235 6.76 15.92 9.95
CA PRO A 235 7.93 15.72 9.09
C PRO A 235 9.09 14.99 9.79
N SER A 236 9.05 14.81 11.10
CA SER A 236 10.05 14.03 11.84
C SER A 236 9.85 12.52 11.75
N GLU A 237 8.69 12.10 11.26
CA GLU A 237 8.33 10.70 11.10
C GLU A 237 8.56 10.23 9.64
N PRO A 238 8.72 8.93 9.40
CA PRO A 238 8.65 8.39 8.04
C PRO A 238 7.32 8.77 7.39
N THR A 239 7.37 9.47 6.26
CA THR A 239 6.16 10.08 5.70
C THR A 239 5.60 9.35 4.50
N ARG A 240 6.43 8.60 3.76
CA ARG A 240 6.03 7.99 2.49
C ARG A 240 6.77 6.70 2.26
N VAL A 241 6.03 5.63 2.08
CA VAL A 241 6.55 4.30 1.71
C VAL A 241 6.12 3.98 0.28
N PRO A 242 6.98 4.13 -0.71
CA PRO A 242 6.71 3.62 -2.06
C PRO A 242 6.50 2.12 -2.03
N HIS A 243 5.59 1.64 -2.87
CA HIS A 243 5.31 0.22 -2.95
C HIS A 243 4.91 -0.19 -4.36
N SER A 244 5.10 -1.48 -4.66
CA SER A 244 4.78 -2.10 -5.94
C SER A 244 4.61 -3.61 -5.78
N ALA A 245 3.80 -4.21 -6.62
CA ALA A 245 3.85 -5.66 -6.81
C ALA A 245 5.07 -6.05 -7.66
N PHE A 246 5.70 -7.18 -7.36
CA PHE A 246 6.79 -7.73 -8.17
C PHE A 246 6.63 -9.25 -8.32
N ASP A 247 7.31 -9.83 -9.31
CA ASP A 247 7.36 -11.28 -9.46
C ASP A 247 8.53 -11.84 -8.67
N ASP A 248 8.25 -12.79 -7.78
CA ASP A 248 9.32 -13.55 -7.13
C ASP A 248 9.75 -14.70 -8.05
N ALA A 249 10.89 -14.53 -8.70
CA ALA A 249 11.44 -15.54 -9.62
C ALA A 249 11.80 -16.86 -8.91
N ALA A 250 11.95 -16.86 -7.59
CA ALA A 250 12.21 -18.07 -6.79
C ALA A 250 10.91 -18.80 -6.43
N CYS A 251 9.74 -18.21 -6.68
CA CYS A 251 8.47 -18.84 -6.39
C CYS A 251 8.26 -20.08 -7.29
N PRO A 252 7.97 -21.27 -6.71
CA PRO A 252 7.75 -22.49 -7.49
C PRO A 252 6.58 -22.34 -8.47
N PRO A 253 6.62 -23.03 -9.62
CA PRO A 253 5.47 -23.08 -10.51
C PRO A 253 4.29 -23.81 -9.86
N GLY A 254 3.06 -23.46 -10.23
CA GLY A 254 1.84 -24.15 -9.78
C GLY A 254 1.31 -23.70 -8.42
N VAL A 255 1.93 -22.67 -7.78
CA VAL A 255 1.36 -22.10 -6.56
C VAL A 255 0.03 -21.40 -6.84
N THR A 256 -0.79 -21.30 -5.79
CA THR A 256 -2.04 -20.53 -5.86
C THR A 256 -1.72 -19.06 -6.17
N PRO A 257 -2.29 -18.49 -7.24
CA PRO A 257 -2.07 -17.08 -7.57
C PRO A 257 -2.47 -16.18 -6.42
N ARG A 258 -1.67 -15.15 -6.13
CA ARG A 258 -1.91 -14.24 -5.02
C ARG A 258 -3.32 -13.65 -5.04
N ALA A 259 -3.98 -13.71 -3.90
CA ALA A 259 -5.09 -12.83 -3.53
C ALA A 259 -4.70 -12.03 -2.30
N SER A 260 -5.10 -10.77 -2.23
CA SER A 260 -4.81 -9.89 -1.10
C SER A 260 -5.93 -8.89 -0.87
N ILE A 261 -6.01 -8.34 0.34
CA ILE A 261 -6.87 -7.20 0.66
C ILE A 261 -6.03 -6.09 1.27
N GLU A 262 -6.35 -4.86 0.89
CA GLU A 262 -5.76 -3.65 1.45
C GLU A 262 -6.85 -2.79 2.08
N MET A 263 -6.61 -2.36 3.33
CA MET A 263 -7.43 -1.38 4.03
C MET A 263 -6.62 -0.10 4.22
N ARG A 264 -7.25 1.06 4.06
CA ARG A 264 -6.61 2.37 4.24
C ARG A 264 -7.21 3.06 5.45
N ALA A 265 -6.37 3.41 6.40
CA ALA A 265 -6.74 4.02 7.65
C ALA A 265 -6.06 5.39 7.83
N ILE A 266 -6.77 6.30 8.48
CA ILE A 266 -6.24 7.60 8.87
C ILE A 266 -6.24 7.66 10.40
N ALA A 267 -5.08 7.87 10.97
CA ALA A 267 -4.89 8.05 12.40
C ALA A 267 -4.80 9.55 12.73
N TYR A 268 -5.40 9.97 13.84
CA TYR A 268 -5.47 11.35 14.30
C TYR A 268 -4.97 11.48 15.74
N TRP A 269 -4.10 12.45 15.97
CA TRP A 269 -3.70 12.88 17.31
C TRP A 269 -4.32 14.23 17.60
N LEU A 270 -5.00 14.30 18.70
CA LEU A 270 -5.82 15.43 19.12
C LEU A 270 -5.15 16.24 20.25
N SER A 271 -5.55 17.49 20.42
CA SER A 271 -5.12 18.37 21.51
C SER A 271 -6.32 19.08 22.15
#